data_716db6feaa5b30f29fea57f0f84c70d3
#
_entry.id   716db6feaa5b30f29fea57f0f84c70d3
#
_cell.length_a   1.000
_cell.length_b   1.000
_cell.length_c   1.000
_cell.angle_alpha   90.00
_cell.angle_beta   90.00
_cell.angle_gamma   90.00
#
_symmetry.space_group_name_H-M   'P 1'
#
loop_
_entity.id
_entity.type
_entity.pdbx_description
1 polymer ?
#
loop_
_entity_poly.entity_id
_entity_poly.type
_entity_poly.pdbx_seq_one_letter_code
_entity_poly.pdbx_strand_id
1 'polypeptide(L)'
;IDNETMQKLGITAGDFVEIQGKKPTVAVAWPAYTEDQGQEIIRMDGLIRRNAGVALNEYVAIRKCEVRDAQSLVFAPTDVRLSVDEEFVSFVKRRFMDMPFMEGDMTLLSIFGSAVPLVVTRARPHGPVKITEATSIQVMSEPTPEKKGIAIITYEDIGGLREEIQRIREMVELPLRHPELFQRLGIEPPRGVFLYGPPGCGKTLLAKAVANESDANFYVISGPEIMSK
;
A
#
# COMPACT_ATOMS: atom_id res chain seq x y z
N ILE A 1 13.42 -6.04 -8.85
CA ILE A 1 13.51 -7.50 -9.14
C ILE A 1 14.96 -7.79 -9.50
N ASP A 2 15.53 -8.92 -9.05
CA ASP A 2 16.90 -9.29 -9.42
C ASP A 2 17.04 -9.61 -10.92
N ASN A 3 18.26 -9.42 -11.46
CA ASN A 3 18.49 -9.52 -12.89
C ASN A 3 18.26 -10.92 -13.47
N GLU A 4 18.54 -11.97 -12.69
CA GLU A 4 18.34 -13.35 -13.12
C GLU A 4 16.86 -13.67 -13.29
N THR A 5 16.04 -13.27 -12.29
CA THR A 5 14.58 -13.40 -12.35
C THR A 5 13.99 -12.56 -13.48
N MET A 6 14.47 -11.32 -13.68
CA MET A 6 14.04 -10.50 -14.82
C MET A 6 14.31 -11.19 -16.15
N GLN A 7 15.49 -11.76 -16.31
CA GLN A 7 15.86 -12.48 -17.52
C GLN A 7 15.00 -13.75 -17.73
N LYS A 8 14.78 -14.53 -16.69
CA LYS A 8 13.92 -15.74 -16.72
C LYS A 8 12.49 -15.42 -17.12
N LEU A 9 11.96 -14.28 -16.69
CA LEU A 9 10.59 -13.84 -16.96
C LEU A 9 10.46 -12.96 -18.21
N GLY A 10 11.56 -12.69 -18.92
CA GLY A 10 11.59 -11.80 -20.09
C GLY A 10 11.20 -10.35 -19.76
N ILE A 11 11.53 -9.88 -18.57
CA ILE A 11 11.24 -8.54 -18.07
C ILE A 11 12.48 -7.66 -18.27
N THR A 12 12.28 -6.44 -18.74
CA THR A 12 13.32 -5.40 -18.82
C THR A 12 12.96 -4.21 -17.94
N ALA A 13 13.94 -3.37 -17.63
CA ALA A 13 13.71 -2.16 -16.86
C ALA A 13 12.66 -1.27 -17.55
N GLY A 14 11.63 -0.85 -16.81
CA GLY A 14 10.52 -0.07 -17.33
C GLY A 14 9.34 -0.89 -17.84
N ASP A 15 9.44 -2.22 -17.93
CA ASP A 15 8.31 -3.07 -18.27
C ASP A 15 7.25 -3.06 -17.17
N PHE A 16 6.01 -3.26 -17.56
CA PHE A 16 4.92 -3.46 -16.62
C PHE A 16 4.83 -4.92 -16.18
N VAL A 17 4.65 -5.10 -14.89
CA VAL A 17 4.48 -6.40 -14.27
C VAL A 17 3.21 -6.44 -13.45
N GLU A 18 2.49 -7.54 -13.56
CA GLU A 18 1.40 -7.86 -12.66
C GLU A 18 1.98 -8.62 -11.47
N ILE A 19 1.62 -8.16 -10.29
CA ILE A 19 1.98 -8.76 -9.01
C ILE A 19 0.72 -9.39 -8.46
N GLN A 20 0.74 -10.71 -8.31
CA GLN A 20 -0.36 -11.50 -7.79
C GLN A 20 -0.06 -11.89 -6.34
N GLY A 21 -0.65 -11.18 -5.41
CA GLY A 21 -0.74 -11.53 -4.00
C GLY A 21 -2.13 -12.06 -3.68
N LYS A 22 -2.74 -11.61 -2.58
CA LYS A 22 -4.17 -11.84 -2.28
C LYS A 22 -5.07 -11.13 -3.29
N LYS A 23 -4.57 -10.03 -3.87
CA LYS A 23 -5.20 -9.26 -4.94
C LYS A 23 -4.17 -9.03 -6.04
N PRO A 24 -4.58 -8.92 -7.30
CA PRO A 24 -3.69 -8.49 -8.37
C PRO A 24 -3.47 -6.98 -8.31
N THR A 25 -2.26 -6.54 -8.60
CA THR A 25 -1.92 -5.14 -8.85
C THR A 25 -0.86 -5.04 -9.93
N VAL A 26 -0.62 -3.85 -10.46
CA VAL A 26 0.34 -3.61 -11.52
C VAL A 26 1.39 -2.60 -11.09
N ALA A 27 2.63 -2.84 -11.49
CA ALA A 27 3.75 -1.94 -11.20
C ALA A 27 4.74 -1.88 -12.37
N VAL A 28 5.67 -0.93 -12.29
CA VAL A 28 6.80 -0.83 -13.22
C VAL A 28 7.98 -1.58 -12.62
N ALA A 29 8.59 -2.47 -13.40
CA ALA A 29 9.73 -3.25 -12.98
C ALA A 29 11.04 -2.49 -13.12
N TRP A 30 11.87 -2.55 -12.09
CA TRP A 30 13.23 -2.02 -12.08
C TRP A 30 14.21 -3.06 -11.56
N PRO A 31 15.48 -3.06 -12.02
CA PRO A 31 16.52 -3.93 -11.47
C PRO A 31 16.70 -3.68 -9.96
N ALA A 32 16.88 -4.76 -9.22
CA ALA A 32 17.17 -4.70 -7.80
C ALA A 32 18.58 -4.15 -7.51
N TYR A 33 18.78 -3.66 -6.30
CA TYR A 33 20.09 -3.23 -5.84
C TYR A 33 21.10 -4.39 -5.88
N THR A 34 22.39 -4.05 -5.91
CA THR A 34 23.47 -5.05 -5.99
C THR A 34 23.42 -6.05 -4.83
N GLU A 35 23.04 -5.61 -3.64
CA GLU A 35 22.90 -6.42 -2.43
C GLU A 35 21.77 -7.46 -2.49
N ASP A 36 20.77 -7.26 -3.35
CA ASP A 36 19.60 -8.12 -3.49
C ASP A 36 19.71 -9.11 -4.65
N GLN A 37 20.78 -9.03 -5.43
CA GLN A 37 20.97 -9.91 -6.58
C GLN A 37 21.12 -11.37 -6.16
N GLY A 38 20.36 -12.26 -6.83
CA GLY A 38 20.40 -13.69 -6.55
C GLY A 38 19.69 -14.14 -5.27
N GLN A 39 18.95 -13.26 -4.62
CA GLN A 39 18.20 -13.62 -3.40
C GLN A 39 16.73 -14.02 -3.67
N GLU A 40 16.30 -14.05 -4.93
CA GLU A 40 14.92 -14.36 -5.33
C GLU A 40 13.87 -13.51 -4.59
N ILE A 41 14.20 -12.25 -4.33
CA ILE A 41 13.33 -11.28 -3.67
C ILE A 41 12.85 -10.19 -4.62
N ILE A 42 11.69 -9.64 -4.30
CA ILE A 42 11.17 -8.43 -4.92
C ILE A 42 11.05 -7.34 -3.86
N ARG A 43 11.60 -6.16 -4.15
CA ARG A 43 11.34 -4.96 -3.35
C ARG A 43 10.18 -4.19 -3.95
N MET A 44 9.22 -3.87 -3.14
CA MET A 44 8.09 -3.00 -3.47
C MET A 44 7.77 -2.12 -2.26
N ASP A 45 7.24 -0.94 -2.51
CA ASP A 45 6.82 -0.04 -1.43
C ASP A 45 5.56 -0.55 -0.70
N GLY A 46 5.25 0.07 0.43
CA GLY A 46 4.09 -0.30 1.24
C GLY A 46 2.76 -0.12 0.51
N LEU A 47 2.69 0.80 -0.45
CA LEU A 47 1.49 1.04 -1.24
C LEU A 47 1.21 -0.12 -2.20
N ILE A 48 2.23 -0.56 -2.94
CA ILE A 48 2.13 -1.73 -3.84
C ILE A 48 1.85 -2.99 -3.04
N ARG A 49 2.50 -3.19 -1.86
CA ARG A 49 2.20 -4.32 -0.97
C ARG A 49 0.74 -4.32 -0.54
N ARG A 50 0.21 -3.16 -0.15
CA ARG A 50 -1.20 -3.02 0.21
C ARG A 50 -2.14 -3.33 -0.95
N ASN A 51 -1.83 -2.86 -2.15
CA ASN A 51 -2.60 -3.16 -3.35
C ASN A 51 -2.59 -4.65 -3.66
N ALA A 52 -1.44 -5.30 -3.53
CA ALA A 52 -1.30 -6.76 -3.66
C ALA A 52 -1.90 -7.54 -2.48
N GLY A 53 -2.21 -6.89 -1.36
CA GLY A 53 -2.72 -7.53 -0.14
C GLY A 53 -1.70 -8.41 0.57
N VAL A 54 -0.41 -8.09 0.49
CA VAL A 54 0.69 -8.88 1.04
C VAL A 54 1.48 -8.11 2.10
N ALA A 55 2.02 -8.84 3.07
CA ALA A 55 2.94 -8.33 4.07
C ALA A 55 4.40 -8.46 3.63
N LEU A 56 5.30 -7.93 4.46
CA LEU A 56 6.73 -8.16 4.29
C LEU A 56 7.03 -9.67 4.42
N ASN A 57 7.92 -10.16 3.56
CA ASN A 57 8.36 -11.56 3.51
C ASN A 57 7.26 -12.57 3.12
N GLU A 58 6.13 -12.12 2.61
CA GLU A 58 5.17 -12.99 1.93
C GLU A 58 5.57 -13.21 0.46
N TYR A 59 5.21 -14.37 -0.07
CA TYR A 59 5.47 -14.70 -1.47
C TYR A 59 4.43 -14.08 -2.38
N VAL A 60 4.87 -13.62 -3.54
CA VAL A 60 4.01 -13.13 -4.63
C VAL A 60 4.39 -13.81 -5.95
N ALA A 61 3.43 -13.99 -6.83
CA ALA A 61 3.71 -14.37 -8.20
C ALA A 61 3.85 -13.10 -9.06
N ILE A 62 4.81 -13.11 -9.96
CA ILE A 62 5.09 -11.98 -10.85
C ILE A 62 5.02 -12.48 -12.29
N ARG A 63 4.38 -11.70 -13.15
CA ARG A 63 4.42 -11.93 -14.60
C ARG A 63 4.53 -10.60 -15.34
N LYS A 64 5.23 -10.63 -16.49
CA LYS A 64 5.16 -9.51 -17.42
C LYS A 64 3.73 -9.37 -17.93
N CYS A 65 3.22 -8.15 -17.99
CA CYS A 65 1.88 -7.90 -18.48
C CYS A 65 1.86 -6.76 -19.50
N GLU A 66 0.91 -6.81 -20.40
CA GLU A 66 0.59 -5.70 -21.28
C GLU A 66 -0.40 -4.77 -20.59
N VAL A 67 -0.08 -3.48 -20.58
CA VAL A 67 -0.92 -2.44 -20.00
C VAL A 67 -1.55 -1.66 -21.15
N ARG A 68 -2.88 -1.62 -21.18
CA ARG A 68 -3.65 -0.92 -22.21
C ARG A 68 -3.83 0.55 -21.84
N ASP A 69 -4.02 1.39 -22.84
CA ASP A 69 -4.37 2.78 -22.59
C ASP A 69 -5.77 2.86 -21.96
N ALA A 70 -5.89 3.58 -20.87
CA ALA A 70 -7.16 3.79 -20.19
C ALA A 70 -8.05 4.71 -21.04
N GLN A 71 -9.28 4.28 -21.29
CA GLN A 71 -10.32 5.13 -21.83
C GLN A 71 -10.88 6.04 -20.73
N SER A 72 -11.16 5.49 -19.57
CA SER A 72 -11.61 6.24 -18.41
C SER A 72 -11.13 5.63 -17.11
N LEU A 73 -10.83 6.50 -16.14
CA LEU A 73 -10.51 6.15 -14.76
C LEU A 73 -11.31 7.02 -13.80
N VAL A 74 -11.82 6.42 -12.75
CA VAL A 74 -12.53 7.12 -11.67
C VAL A 74 -11.74 6.92 -10.38
N PHE A 75 -11.32 8.04 -9.80
CA PHE A 75 -10.66 8.08 -8.50
C PHE A 75 -11.65 8.56 -7.43
N ALA A 76 -11.55 8.00 -6.23
CA ALA A 76 -12.25 8.49 -5.06
C ALA A 76 -11.29 8.66 -3.89
N PRO A 77 -11.42 9.71 -3.08
CA PRO A 77 -10.66 9.82 -1.84
C PRO A 77 -11.11 8.76 -0.83
N THR A 78 -10.24 8.40 0.11
CA THR A 78 -10.57 7.42 1.15
C THR A 78 -11.06 8.05 2.45
N ASP A 79 -10.51 9.21 2.83
CA ASP A 79 -10.69 9.78 4.16
C ASP A 79 -11.21 11.23 4.18
N VAL A 80 -10.98 11.96 3.10
CA VAL A 80 -11.26 13.39 3.06
C VAL A 80 -12.24 13.73 1.93
N ARG A 81 -13.06 14.73 2.16
CA ARG A 81 -13.86 15.32 1.09
C ARG A 81 -12.98 16.27 0.28
N LEU A 82 -13.00 16.14 -1.04
CA LEU A 82 -12.23 16.96 -1.96
C LEU A 82 -13.13 17.98 -2.66
N SER A 83 -12.61 19.19 -2.83
CA SER A 83 -13.18 20.15 -3.78
C SER A 83 -12.59 19.82 -5.15
N VAL A 84 -13.42 19.37 -6.06
CA VAL A 84 -12.99 18.90 -7.39
C VAL A 84 -13.49 19.91 -8.43
N ASP A 85 -12.56 20.52 -9.12
CA ASP A 85 -12.79 21.37 -10.30
C ASP A 85 -11.98 20.83 -11.50
N GLU A 86 -12.10 21.45 -12.65
CA GLU A 86 -11.39 21.03 -13.87
C GLU A 86 -9.86 21.15 -13.74
N GLU A 87 -9.37 22.14 -12.99
CA GLU A 87 -7.94 22.32 -12.75
C GLU A 87 -7.39 21.19 -11.90
N PHE A 88 -8.13 20.77 -10.88
CA PHE A 88 -7.77 19.64 -10.03
C PHE A 88 -7.72 18.32 -10.81
N VAL A 89 -8.73 18.06 -11.65
CA VAL A 89 -8.74 16.87 -12.52
C VAL A 89 -7.54 16.88 -13.48
N SER A 90 -7.24 18.03 -14.07
CA SER A 90 -6.08 18.21 -14.94
C SER A 90 -4.75 18.00 -14.19
N PHE A 91 -4.67 18.43 -12.94
CA PHE A 91 -3.52 18.21 -12.07
C PHE A 91 -3.35 16.71 -11.78
N VAL A 92 -4.41 16.00 -11.38
CA VAL A 92 -4.41 14.55 -11.15
C VAL A 92 -3.93 13.81 -12.40
N LYS A 93 -4.45 14.18 -13.57
CA LYS A 93 -4.07 13.57 -14.84
C LYS A 93 -2.58 13.72 -15.14
N ARG A 94 -2.04 14.95 -15.00
CA ARG A 94 -0.61 15.22 -15.22
C ARG A 94 0.27 14.46 -14.21
N ARG A 95 -0.18 14.36 -12.96
CA ARG A 95 0.60 13.70 -11.89
C ARG A 95 0.73 12.20 -12.10
N PHE A 96 -0.30 11.58 -12.66
CA PHE A 96 -0.37 10.15 -12.87
C PHE A 96 -0.19 9.73 -14.33
N MET A 97 0.29 10.64 -15.19
CA MET A 97 0.58 10.33 -16.59
C MET A 97 1.54 9.14 -16.70
N ASP A 98 1.25 8.22 -17.62
CA ASP A 98 1.99 6.99 -17.88
C ASP A 98 2.08 5.99 -16.71
N MET A 99 1.46 6.29 -15.57
CA MET A 99 1.40 5.35 -14.44
C MET A 99 0.37 4.26 -14.70
N PRO A 100 0.70 3.01 -14.35
CA PRO A 100 -0.22 1.89 -14.46
C PRO A 100 -1.14 1.82 -13.24
N PHE A 101 -2.39 1.39 -13.48
CA PHE A 101 -3.41 1.20 -12.46
C PHE A 101 -4.27 -0.02 -12.75
N MET A 102 -4.79 -0.62 -11.69
CA MET A 102 -5.90 -1.56 -11.72
C MET A 102 -7.07 -1.04 -10.90
N GLU A 103 -8.26 -1.52 -11.18
CA GLU A 103 -9.44 -1.22 -10.36
C GLU A 103 -9.24 -1.78 -8.95
N GLY A 104 -9.45 -0.95 -7.95
CA GLY A 104 -9.19 -1.24 -6.55
C GLY A 104 -7.83 -0.81 -6.03
N ASP A 105 -6.89 -0.43 -6.91
CA ASP A 105 -5.59 0.09 -6.49
C ASP A 105 -5.73 1.40 -5.74
N MET A 106 -4.92 1.55 -4.71
CA MET A 106 -4.75 2.77 -3.97
C MET A 106 -3.50 3.50 -4.45
N THR A 107 -3.56 4.82 -4.51
CA THR A 107 -2.42 5.69 -4.85
C THR A 107 -2.41 6.92 -3.96
N LEU A 108 -1.27 7.59 -3.88
CA LEU A 108 -1.09 8.81 -3.10
C LEU A 108 -0.92 10.02 -4.02
N LEU A 109 -1.79 11.00 -3.86
CA LEU A 109 -1.70 12.29 -4.51
C LEU A 109 -1.08 13.30 -3.55
N SER A 110 0.12 13.78 -3.85
CA SER A 110 0.76 14.84 -3.05
C SER A 110 0.21 16.21 -3.45
N ILE A 111 -0.41 16.89 -2.48
CA ILE A 111 -0.98 18.23 -2.63
C ILE A 111 -0.41 19.11 -1.52
N PHE A 112 0.34 20.16 -1.85
CA PHE A 112 0.95 21.10 -0.89
C PHE A 112 1.66 20.44 0.29
N GLY A 113 2.41 19.35 0.04
CA GLY A 113 3.13 18.62 1.09
C GLY A 113 2.29 17.63 1.90
N SER A 114 1.00 17.55 1.64
CA SER A 114 0.12 16.53 2.21
C SER A 114 -0.16 15.43 1.20
N ALA A 115 -0.12 14.18 1.65
CA ALA A 115 -0.48 13.03 0.81
C ALA A 115 -1.96 12.69 0.99
N VAL A 116 -2.72 12.77 -0.09
CA VAL A 116 -4.14 12.41 -0.14
C VAL A 116 -4.26 11.03 -0.77
N PRO A 117 -4.75 10.02 -0.03
CA PRO A 117 -4.95 8.70 -0.58
C PRO A 117 -6.20 8.66 -1.47
N LEU A 118 -6.00 8.17 -2.69
CA LEU A 118 -7.05 7.95 -3.69
C LEU A 118 -7.14 6.47 -4.02
N VAL A 119 -8.34 5.98 -4.29
CA VAL A 119 -8.57 4.62 -4.78
C VAL A 119 -9.17 4.68 -6.18
N VAL A 120 -8.72 3.78 -7.05
CA VAL A 120 -9.31 3.57 -8.37
C VAL A 120 -10.60 2.78 -8.20
N THR A 121 -11.74 3.43 -8.28
CA THR A 121 -13.04 2.79 -8.11
C THR A 121 -13.56 2.17 -9.40
N ARG A 122 -13.09 2.64 -10.55
CA ARG A 122 -13.45 2.11 -11.86
C ARG A 122 -12.33 2.37 -12.85
N ALA A 123 -12.02 1.36 -13.66
CA ALA A 123 -11.10 1.45 -14.78
C ALA A 123 -11.74 0.88 -16.06
N ARG A 124 -11.55 1.53 -17.17
CA ARG A 124 -11.96 1.03 -18.50
C ARG A 124 -10.83 1.18 -19.50
N PRO A 125 -10.49 0.10 -20.21
CA PRO A 125 -11.01 -1.27 -20.11
C PRO A 125 -10.65 -1.94 -18.77
N HIS A 126 -11.32 -3.01 -18.38
CA HIS A 126 -10.98 -3.76 -17.17
C HIS A 126 -9.59 -4.39 -17.28
N GLY A 127 -8.87 -4.49 -16.17
CA GLY A 127 -7.51 -5.01 -16.06
C GLY A 127 -6.47 -3.90 -15.98
N PRO A 128 -5.17 -4.22 -16.22
CA PRO A 128 -4.09 -3.24 -16.16
C PRO A 128 -4.26 -2.16 -17.22
N VAL A 129 -4.29 -0.91 -16.80
CA VAL A 129 -4.41 0.27 -17.68
C VAL A 129 -3.43 1.35 -17.27
N LYS A 130 -3.00 2.18 -18.22
CA LYS A 130 -2.18 3.39 -17.96
C LYS A 130 -2.91 4.65 -18.39
N ILE A 131 -2.59 5.74 -17.73
CA ILE A 131 -3.13 7.06 -18.06
C ILE A 131 -2.36 7.63 -19.25
N THR A 132 -3.11 8.11 -20.25
CA THR A 132 -2.59 8.81 -21.43
C THR A 132 -3.29 10.16 -21.60
N GLU A 133 -2.86 10.94 -22.59
CA GLU A 133 -3.52 12.19 -22.90
C GLU A 133 -5.00 12.02 -23.33
N ALA A 134 -5.33 10.89 -23.92
CA ALA A 134 -6.70 10.57 -24.36
C ALA A 134 -7.59 10.06 -23.21
N THR A 135 -7.01 9.73 -22.05
CA THR A 135 -7.75 9.17 -20.90
C THR A 135 -8.69 10.21 -20.30
N SER A 136 -9.96 9.85 -20.12
CA SER A 136 -10.93 10.63 -19.34
C SER A 136 -10.77 10.29 -17.85
N ILE A 137 -10.48 11.29 -17.03
CA ILE A 137 -10.37 11.13 -15.58
C ILE A 137 -11.54 11.79 -14.89
N GLN A 138 -12.13 11.08 -13.95
CA GLN A 138 -13.12 11.60 -13.03
C GLN A 138 -12.59 11.41 -11.60
N VAL A 139 -12.73 12.45 -10.77
CA VAL A 139 -12.42 12.39 -9.34
C VAL A 139 -13.72 12.62 -8.57
N MET A 140 -14.03 11.72 -7.64
CA MET A 140 -15.18 11.86 -6.76
C MET A 140 -14.86 12.85 -5.64
N SER A 141 -15.82 13.67 -5.27
CA SER A 141 -15.66 14.64 -4.16
C SER A 141 -15.80 13.96 -2.80
N GLU A 142 -16.58 12.89 -2.72
CA GLU A 142 -16.88 12.21 -1.46
C GLU A 142 -16.03 10.95 -1.28
N PRO A 143 -15.62 10.66 -0.02
CA PRO A 143 -14.86 9.47 0.28
C PRO A 143 -15.68 8.19 0.05
N THR A 144 -15.01 7.16 -0.44
CA THR A 144 -15.63 5.85 -0.62
C THR A 144 -15.68 5.11 0.71
N PRO A 145 -16.87 4.67 1.18
CA PRO A 145 -17.02 4.04 2.50
C PRO A 145 -16.27 2.71 2.65
N GLU A 146 -15.93 2.05 1.55
CA GLU A 146 -15.31 0.71 1.54
C GLU A 146 -13.85 0.67 1.99
N LYS A 147 -13.17 1.81 2.05
CA LYS A 147 -11.76 1.86 2.44
C LYS A 147 -11.47 3.10 3.29
N LYS A 148 -12.16 3.24 4.44
CA LYS A 148 -11.73 4.22 5.45
C LYS A 148 -10.31 3.88 5.87
N GLY A 149 -9.35 4.50 5.22
CA GLY A 149 -7.92 4.27 5.45
C GLY A 149 -7.39 5.24 6.48
N ILE A 150 -6.79 4.69 7.51
CA ILE A 150 -5.77 5.35 8.32
C ILE A 150 -4.74 5.93 7.33
N ALA A 151 -4.22 7.13 7.61
CA ALA A 151 -3.09 7.68 6.85
C ALA A 151 -2.10 6.55 6.55
N ILE A 152 -1.75 6.36 5.27
CA ILE A 152 -0.91 5.24 4.83
C ILE A 152 0.49 5.47 5.41
N ILE A 153 0.68 5.02 6.61
CA ILE A 153 1.97 4.99 7.29
C ILE A 153 2.43 3.55 7.24
N THR A 154 3.57 3.32 6.61
CA THR A 154 4.19 2.00 6.48
C THR A 154 5.44 1.92 7.37
N TYR A 155 6.03 0.74 7.49
CA TYR A 155 7.30 0.62 8.21
C TYR A 155 8.45 1.40 7.55
N GLU A 156 8.35 1.70 6.26
CA GLU A 156 9.34 2.49 5.52
C GLU A 156 9.34 3.96 5.93
N ASP A 157 8.22 4.46 6.44
CA ASP A 157 8.11 5.83 6.96
C ASP A 157 8.76 5.98 8.34
N ILE A 158 9.20 4.87 8.95
CA ILE A 158 9.82 4.85 10.26
C ILE A 158 11.34 4.76 10.11
N GLY A 159 12.04 5.86 10.35
CA GLY A 159 13.49 5.88 10.39
C GLY A 159 14.05 5.14 11.60
N GLY A 160 14.91 4.15 11.38
CA GLY A 160 15.50 3.36 12.46
C GLY A 160 14.54 2.31 13.02
N LEU A 161 14.66 1.97 14.32
CA LEU A 161 13.77 1.06 15.06
C LEU A 161 13.57 -0.33 14.42
N ARG A 162 14.57 -0.86 13.70
CA ARG A 162 14.47 -2.13 12.97
C ARG A 162 14.15 -3.32 13.89
N GLU A 163 14.78 -3.37 15.06
CA GLU A 163 14.55 -4.42 16.04
C GLU A 163 13.16 -4.32 16.66
N GLU A 164 12.70 -3.11 16.99
CA GLU A 164 11.39 -2.85 17.55
C GLU A 164 10.29 -3.17 16.54
N ILE A 165 10.49 -2.80 15.28
CA ILE A 165 9.58 -3.16 14.19
C ILE A 165 9.49 -4.68 14.08
N GLN A 166 10.61 -5.39 14.08
CA GLN A 166 10.61 -6.84 13.98
C GLN A 166 9.86 -7.49 15.16
N ARG A 167 10.11 -7.04 16.39
CA ARG A 167 9.42 -7.55 17.58
C ARG A 167 7.91 -7.31 17.53
N ILE A 168 7.48 -6.11 17.11
CA ILE A 168 6.05 -5.81 17.05
C ILE A 168 5.35 -6.55 15.92
N ARG A 169 6.04 -6.82 14.82
CA ARG A 169 5.55 -7.69 13.74
C ARG A 169 5.26 -9.10 14.28
N GLU A 170 6.20 -9.68 15.01
CA GLU A 170 6.04 -11.01 15.60
C GLU A 170 4.92 -11.08 16.64
N MET A 171 4.76 -10.02 17.44
CA MET A 171 3.77 -10.00 18.52
C MET A 171 2.36 -9.55 18.10
N VAL A 172 2.23 -8.75 17.06
CA VAL A 172 0.94 -8.15 16.66
C VAL A 172 0.55 -8.53 15.23
N GLU A 173 1.43 -8.27 14.26
CA GLU A 173 1.10 -8.49 12.84
C GLU A 173 0.90 -9.96 12.51
N LEU A 174 1.84 -10.84 12.89
CA LEU A 174 1.75 -12.27 12.60
C LEU A 174 0.50 -12.92 13.21
N PRO A 175 0.12 -12.69 14.49
CA PRO A 175 -1.11 -13.24 15.03
C PRO A 175 -2.38 -12.78 14.33
N LEU A 176 -2.41 -11.52 13.87
CA LEU A 176 -3.57 -10.96 13.17
C LEU A 176 -3.70 -11.50 11.75
N ARG A 177 -2.58 -11.68 11.04
CA ARG A 177 -2.56 -12.17 9.66
C ARG A 177 -2.62 -13.69 9.53
N HIS A 178 -1.99 -14.39 10.47
CA HIS A 178 -1.78 -15.83 10.44
C HIS A 178 -2.18 -16.51 11.76
N PRO A 179 -3.42 -16.35 12.22
CA PRO A 179 -3.87 -16.96 13.48
C PRO A 179 -3.76 -18.48 13.47
N GLU A 180 -3.83 -19.09 12.29
CA GLU A 180 -3.69 -20.54 12.10
C GLU A 180 -2.31 -21.08 12.51
N LEU A 181 -1.25 -20.28 12.39
CA LEU A 181 0.10 -20.67 12.82
C LEU A 181 0.15 -20.84 14.34
N PHE A 182 -0.43 -19.89 15.07
CA PHE A 182 -0.47 -19.90 16.53
C PHE A 182 -1.31 -21.06 17.06
N GLN A 183 -2.46 -21.34 16.41
CA GLN A 183 -3.29 -22.49 16.73
C GLN A 183 -2.56 -23.82 16.52
N ARG A 184 -1.84 -23.97 15.41
CA ARG A 184 -1.05 -25.20 15.13
C ARG A 184 0.09 -25.42 16.11
N LEU A 185 0.72 -24.34 16.58
CA LEU A 185 1.80 -24.39 17.55
C LEU A 185 1.31 -24.52 18.99
N GLY A 186 0.02 -24.35 19.24
CA GLY A 186 -0.56 -24.34 20.58
C GLY A 186 -0.11 -23.16 21.44
N ILE A 187 0.27 -22.03 20.78
CA ILE A 187 0.76 -20.83 21.44
C ILE A 187 -0.33 -19.77 21.43
N GLU A 188 -0.68 -19.21 22.60
CA GLU A 188 -1.57 -18.06 22.66
C GLU A 188 -0.81 -16.78 22.30
N PRO A 189 -1.28 -15.99 21.31
CA PRO A 189 -0.67 -14.70 20.99
C PRO A 189 -0.84 -13.72 22.15
N PRO A 190 0.09 -12.76 22.33
CA PRO A 190 -0.05 -11.71 23.33
C PRO A 190 -1.32 -10.90 23.11
N ARG A 191 -2.06 -10.62 24.16
CA ARG A 191 -3.33 -9.87 24.12
C ARG A 191 -3.15 -8.36 24.07
N GLY A 192 -1.92 -7.87 24.25
CA GLY A 192 -1.60 -6.44 24.22
C GLY A 192 -0.11 -6.19 24.24
N VAL A 193 0.28 -5.03 23.72
CA VAL A 193 1.66 -4.56 23.69
C VAL A 193 1.73 -3.17 24.30
N PHE A 194 2.71 -2.97 25.18
CA PHE A 194 2.97 -1.68 25.79
C PHE A 194 4.17 -1.01 25.14
N LEU A 195 3.95 0.15 24.51
CA LEU A 195 5.00 0.96 23.91
C LEU A 195 5.39 2.08 24.88
N TYR A 196 6.63 2.08 25.33
CA TYR A 196 7.17 3.11 26.24
C TYR A 196 8.38 3.82 25.67
N GLY A 197 8.67 5.01 26.14
CA GLY A 197 9.80 5.82 25.69
C GLY A 197 9.48 7.32 25.78
N PRO A 198 10.46 8.20 25.51
CA PRO A 198 10.29 9.65 25.59
C PRO A 198 9.24 10.14 24.58
N PRO A 199 8.65 11.33 24.80
CA PRO A 199 7.76 11.95 23.81
C PRO A 199 8.51 12.19 22.50
N GLY A 200 7.81 12.06 21.36
CA GLY A 200 8.39 12.28 20.03
C GLY A 200 9.19 11.11 19.44
N CYS A 201 9.40 9.99 20.15
CA CYS A 201 10.17 8.85 19.62
C CYS A 201 9.40 7.93 18.66
N GLY A 202 8.25 8.34 18.15
CA GLY A 202 7.54 7.61 17.09
C GLY A 202 6.57 6.50 17.53
N LYS A 203 6.24 6.35 18.83
CA LYS A 203 5.34 5.29 19.33
C LYS A 203 3.99 5.23 18.60
N THR A 204 3.33 6.36 18.43
CA THR A 204 2.05 6.46 17.73
C THR A 204 2.20 6.19 16.23
N LEU A 205 3.33 6.62 15.64
CA LEU A 205 3.66 6.35 14.24
C LEU A 205 3.82 4.84 14.01
N LEU A 206 4.57 4.18 14.91
CA LEU A 206 4.76 2.73 14.88
C LEU A 206 3.42 1.97 15.01
N ALA A 207 2.56 2.37 15.94
CA ALA A 207 1.25 1.74 16.10
C ALA A 207 0.36 1.88 14.84
N LYS A 208 0.39 3.04 14.19
CA LYS A 208 -0.32 3.25 12.92
C LYS A 208 0.26 2.42 11.78
N ALA A 209 1.59 2.32 11.69
CA ALA A 209 2.25 1.48 10.69
C ALA A 209 1.87 0.00 10.86
N VAL A 210 1.92 -0.52 12.07
CA VAL A 210 1.51 -1.90 12.39
C VAL A 210 0.07 -2.17 11.98
N ALA A 211 -0.86 -1.28 12.32
CA ALA A 211 -2.27 -1.42 11.95
C ALA A 211 -2.47 -1.42 10.43
N ASN A 212 -1.75 -0.56 9.73
CA ASN A 212 -1.80 -0.47 8.28
C ASN A 212 -1.20 -1.72 7.61
N GLU A 213 -0.06 -2.19 8.07
CA GLU A 213 0.61 -3.38 7.54
C GLU A 213 -0.15 -4.68 7.88
N SER A 214 -0.85 -4.74 9.02
CA SER A 214 -1.69 -5.89 9.39
C SER A 214 -3.09 -5.88 8.78
N ASP A 215 -3.44 -4.85 7.98
CA ASP A 215 -4.78 -4.62 7.43
C ASP A 215 -5.88 -4.59 8.53
N ALA A 216 -5.50 -4.12 9.72
CA ALA A 216 -6.37 -4.03 10.89
C ALA A 216 -7.01 -2.66 11.02
N ASN A 217 -8.21 -2.61 11.60
CA ASN A 217 -8.84 -1.34 11.95
C ASN A 217 -8.14 -0.70 13.15
N PHE A 218 -7.79 0.57 13.02
CA PHE A 218 -7.10 1.32 14.06
C PHE A 218 -8.04 2.32 14.74
N TYR A 219 -8.22 2.16 16.06
CA TYR A 219 -9.00 3.07 16.87
C TYR A 219 -8.11 3.68 17.94
N VAL A 220 -8.16 5.01 18.07
CA VAL A 220 -7.45 5.75 19.13
C VAL A 220 -8.43 6.05 20.25
N ILE A 221 -8.12 5.62 21.46
CA ILE A 221 -8.90 5.94 22.66
C ILE A 221 -7.99 6.74 23.59
N SER A 222 -8.40 7.93 23.95
CA SER A 222 -7.69 8.78 24.91
C SER A 222 -8.03 8.37 26.34
N GLY A 223 -7.00 8.21 27.19
CA GLY A 223 -7.19 7.83 28.60
C GLY A 223 -8.24 8.69 29.35
N PRO A 224 -8.23 10.04 29.23
CA PRO A 224 -9.26 10.90 29.81
C PRO A 224 -10.70 10.60 29.37
N GLU A 225 -10.90 10.13 28.12
CA GLU A 225 -12.24 9.80 27.62
C GLU A 225 -12.86 8.57 28.30
N ILE A 226 -12.01 7.65 28.78
CA ILE A 226 -12.48 6.44 29.49
C ILE A 226 -12.77 6.74 30.98
N MET A 227 -12.05 7.71 31.56
CA MET A 227 -12.14 8.02 32.97
C MET A 227 -13.22 9.07 33.30
N SER A 228 -13.89 9.64 32.30
CA SER A 228 -14.89 10.70 32.48
C SER A 228 -16.35 10.20 32.59
N LYS A 229 -16.56 8.93 32.95
CA LYS A 229 -17.89 8.36 33.26
C LYS A 229 -18.02 8.04 34.71
#